data_0cbfcf2177dd6fc8693399b45291a4e1
#
_entry.id   0cbfcf2177dd6fc8693399b45291a4e1
#
_cell.length_a   1.000
_cell.length_b   1.000
_cell.length_c   1.000
_cell.angle_alpha   90.00
_cell.angle_beta   90.00
_cell.angle_gamma   90.00
#
_symmetry.space_group_name_H-M   'P 1'
#
loop_
_entity.id
_entity.type
_entity.pdbx_description
1 polymer ?
#
loop_
_entity_poly.entity_id
_entity_poly.type
_entity_poly.pdbx_seq_one_letter_code
_entity_poly.pdbx_strand_id
1 'polypeptide(L)'
;MTISLRNRPVGVAATAAALALTALAALATAAPASASGPAPATALAPASAAPGEPTAPTLPRPTGRYATGRDTLFLTDHTRTDPWVPAAGPRQLLVSLNYPARPGTGGDPAPYMTEEEARLMLAQRGLEDVVPPALVGATRTHARTAARPAPGRFPLVLLSPGFGTPRATLTGLAEELASRGYVVATADHPYESTGTQLPDGRVLTCAACDKVDAQPDDAARREVLAAVPAGRADDFSFLLDRLTGPDPAWRHSRTIDPRRVGMAGHSIGGNAASSTMAADRRVDAGVNMDGTFFDPAPVRGLDGRPFLMLGTDPGHGPGSDTSWDDAWARLDGWKRWLTVRDSGHFTFTDTPEIGEQLGLEDPEAPLSAARSTTITRSYVTAFFDRSLRGRPARLLNGPTPANPEVLFQRP
;
A
#
# COMPACT_ATOMS: atom_id res chain seq x y z
N MET A 1 -47.63 8.68 -20.15
CA MET A 1 -46.59 9.58 -20.67
C MET A 1 -45.26 8.88 -20.45
N THR A 2 -44.84 8.19 -21.50
CA THR A 2 -43.74 7.19 -21.44
C THR A 2 -42.44 7.89 -21.83
N ILE A 3 -41.47 7.95 -20.95
CA ILE A 3 -40.12 8.46 -21.26
C ILE A 3 -39.18 7.27 -21.32
N SER A 4 -38.76 6.98 -22.54
CA SER A 4 -37.77 5.96 -22.89
C SER A 4 -36.35 6.49 -22.58
N LEU A 5 -35.62 5.86 -21.67
CA LEU A 5 -34.20 6.09 -21.45
C LEU A 5 -33.40 5.07 -22.26
N ARG A 6 -32.69 5.56 -23.25
CA ARG A 6 -31.75 4.78 -24.07
C ARG A 6 -30.52 4.42 -23.26
N ASN A 7 -30.31 3.13 -23.07
CA ASN A 7 -29.05 2.54 -22.64
C ASN A 7 -27.94 2.79 -23.68
N ARG A 8 -26.85 3.39 -23.24
CA ARG A 8 -25.58 3.35 -23.97
C ARG A 8 -24.65 2.42 -23.20
N PRO A 9 -24.10 1.39 -23.83
CA PRO A 9 -23.05 0.59 -23.22
C PRO A 9 -21.73 1.38 -23.23
N VAL A 10 -21.10 1.51 -22.07
CA VAL A 10 -19.72 1.96 -21.97
C VAL A 10 -18.84 0.74 -22.27
N GLY A 11 -18.36 0.67 -23.50
CA GLY A 11 -17.38 -0.32 -23.90
C GLY A 11 -16.01 0.08 -23.37
N VAL A 12 -15.41 -0.78 -22.58
CA VAL A 12 -13.98 -0.74 -22.28
C VAL A 12 -13.24 -1.20 -23.52
N ALA A 13 -12.66 -0.26 -24.27
CA ALA A 13 -11.81 -0.56 -25.41
C ALA A 13 -10.38 -0.78 -24.91
N ALA A 14 -9.96 -2.03 -24.88
CA ALA A 14 -8.54 -2.38 -24.81
C ALA A 14 -7.91 -2.07 -26.17
N THR A 15 -7.15 -0.99 -26.27
CA THR A 15 -6.35 -0.66 -27.44
C THR A 15 -4.98 -1.35 -27.34
N ALA A 16 -4.86 -2.48 -28.01
CA ALA A 16 -3.57 -3.07 -28.32
C ALA A 16 -2.91 -2.23 -29.43
N ALA A 17 -1.81 -1.56 -29.14
CA ALA A 17 -1.00 -0.86 -30.13
C ALA A 17 -0.12 -1.88 -30.87
N ALA A 18 -0.50 -2.22 -32.10
CA ALA A 18 0.35 -2.96 -33.02
C ALA A 18 1.31 -2.02 -33.75
N LEU A 19 2.62 -2.15 -33.47
CA LEU A 19 3.68 -1.46 -34.21
C LEU A 19 3.88 -2.18 -35.57
N ALA A 20 3.52 -1.50 -36.65
CA ALA A 20 3.86 -1.90 -37.99
C ALA A 20 5.24 -1.37 -38.38
N LEU A 21 6.23 -2.26 -38.59
CA LEU A 21 7.50 -1.94 -39.24
C LEU A 21 7.28 -1.79 -40.75
N THR A 22 7.47 -0.61 -41.29
CA THR A 22 7.65 -0.38 -42.72
C THR A 22 9.15 -0.26 -43.04
N ALA A 23 9.65 -1.25 -43.78
CA ALA A 23 10.98 -1.23 -44.36
C ALA A 23 10.99 -0.35 -45.62
N LEU A 24 11.80 0.71 -45.66
CA LEU A 24 12.09 1.47 -46.86
C LEU A 24 13.45 1.02 -47.41
N ALA A 25 13.43 0.41 -48.61
CA ALA A 25 14.62 0.13 -49.38
C ALA A 25 15.05 1.41 -50.12
N ALA A 26 16.29 1.85 -49.93
CA ALA A 26 16.90 2.90 -50.73
C ALA A 26 18.00 2.33 -51.63
N LEU A 27 17.84 2.55 -52.94
CA LEU A 27 18.77 2.16 -53.99
C LEU A 27 20.10 2.97 -53.85
N ALA A 28 21.21 2.25 -54.04
CA ALA A 28 22.53 2.79 -54.15
C ALA A 28 22.82 3.25 -55.58
N THR A 29 23.29 4.48 -55.78
CA THR A 29 23.98 4.93 -56.98
C THR A 29 25.45 5.18 -56.66
N ALA A 30 26.31 4.50 -57.39
CA ALA A 30 27.76 4.59 -57.27
C ALA A 30 28.31 5.81 -58.06
N ALA A 31 29.31 6.51 -57.54
CA ALA A 31 30.23 7.38 -58.26
C ALA A 31 31.61 7.40 -57.60
N PRO A 32 32.71 7.75 -58.31
CA PRO A 32 33.96 7.04 -58.20
C PRO A 32 34.99 7.61 -57.22
N ALA A 33 36.00 6.78 -56.96
CA ALA A 33 37.09 6.96 -56.04
C ALA A 33 38.00 8.14 -56.39
N SER A 34 38.46 8.90 -55.36
CA SER A 34 39.71 9.67 -55.36
C SER A 34 40.48 9.36 -54.07
N ALA A 35 41.74 9.00 -54.27
CA ALA A 35 42.67 8.59 -53.25
C ALA A 35 43.23 9.82 -52.49
N SER A 36 43.59 9.62 -51.21
CA SER A 36 44.84 10.03 -50.61
C SER A 36 44.72 10.59 -49.18
N GLY A 37 45.45 9.99 -48.26
CA GLY A 37 45.93 10.59 -47.03
C GLY A 37 45.66 9.77 -45.79
N PRO A 38 46.62 9.48 -44.90
CA PRO A 38 46.42 8.71 -43.70
C PRO A 38 45.61 9.54 -42.68
N ALA A 39 44.48 9.01 -42.28
CA ALA A 39 43.64 9.58 -41.25
C ALA A 39 44.24 9.32 -39.84
N PRO A 40 44.10 10.27 -38.91
CA PRO A 40 44.51 10.07 -37.51
C PRO A 40 43.60 9.02 -36.85
N ALA A 41 44.20 8.25 -35.94
CA ALA A 41 43.53 7.18 -35.19
C ALA A 41 42.29 7.72 -34.47
N THR A 42 41.14 7.28 -34.91
CA THR A 42 39.84 7.55 -34.26
C THR A 42 39.81 6.78 -32.96
N ALA A 43 39.77 7.52 -31.85
CA ALA A 43 39.50 6.93 -30.53
C ALA A 43 38.18 6.16 -30.60
N LEU A 44 38.23 4.87 -30.28
CA LEU A 44 37.04 4.05 -30.10
C LEU A 44 36.18 4.72 -29.02
N ALA A 45 35.00 5.15 -29.42
CA ALA A 45 33.96 5.51 -28.45
C ALA A 45 33.70 4.30 -27.54
N PRO A 46 33.49 4.50 -26.23
CA PRO A 46 33.19 3.41 -25.34
C PRO A 46 31.91 2.73 -25.84
N ALA A 47 31.97 1.39 -25.99
CA ALA A 47 30.82 0.59 -26.35
C ALA A 47 29.70 0.92 -25.36
N SER A 48 28.53 1.28 -25.88
CA SER A 48 27.31 1.38 -25.09
C SER A 48 27.15 0.07 -24.32
N ALA A 49 27.20 0.13 -23.00
CA ALA A 49 26.99 -1.05 -22.18
C ALA A 49 25.66 -1.68 -22.59
N ALA A 50 25.66 -2.98 -22.83
CA ALA A 50 24.43 -3.75 -23.02
C ALA A 50 23.50 -3.47 -21.81
N PRO A 51 22.18 -3.42 -21.99
CA PRO A 51 21.26 -3.30 -20.86
C PRO A 51 21.62 -4.39 -19.86
N GLY A 52 22.01 -4.00 -18.63
CA GLY A 52 22.33 -4.96 -17.57
C GLY A 52 21.09 -5.82 -17.28
N GLU A 53 21.30 -7.06 -16.85
CA GLU A 53 20.18 -7.90 -16.39
C GLU A 53 19.35 -7.12 -15.35
N PRO A 54 18.01 -7.21 -15.43
CA PRO A 54 17.14 -6.49 -14.50
C PRO A 54 17.47 -6.91 -13.07
N THR A 55 17.75 -5.93 -12.22
CA THR A 55 18.10 -6.16 -10.82
C THR A 55 16.84 -6.04 -9.94
N ALA A 56 16.81 -6.79 -8.83
CA ALA A 56 15.72 -6.68 -7.88
C ALA A 56 15.57 -5.23 -7.36
N PRO A 57 14.35 -4.69 -7.32
CA PRO A 57 14.07 -3.35 -6.81
C PRO A 57 14.56 -3.17 -5.37
N THR A 58 14.73 -1.92 -4.96
CA THR A 58 15.10 -1.57 -3.59
C THR A 58 14.15 -0.51 -3.07
N LEU A 59 13.49 -0.76 -1.95
CA LEU A 59 12.65 0.24 -1.31
C LEU A 59 13.50 1.43 -0.83
N PRO A 60 12.98 2.66 -0.85
CA PRO A 60 13.67 3.84 -0.33
C PRO A 60 14.05 3.67 1.14
N ARG A 61 15.24 4.09 1.51
CA ARG A 61 15.71 4.00 2.90
C ARG A 61 14.77 4.74 3.84
N PRO A 62 14.48 4.17 5.03
CA PRO A 62 13.78 4.88 6.09
C PRO A 62 14.59 6.09 6.57
N THR A 63 13.90 7.18 6.91
CA THR A 63 14.53 8.47 7.24
C THR A 63 14.61 8.74 8.74
N GLY A 64 14.06 7.85 9.58
CA GLY A 64 14.08 7.99 11.03
C GLY A 64 15.44 7.59 11.64
N ARG A 65 15.57 7.82 12.94
CA ARG A 65 16.82 7.62 13.69
C ARG A 65 17.10 6.18 14.13
N TYR A 66 16.08 5.31 14.08
CA TYR A 66 16.23 3.93 14.51
C TYR A 66 16.56 3.03 13.32
N ALA A 67 17.43 2.05 13.54
CA ALA A 67 17.43 0.85 12.71
C ALA A 67 16.08 0.15 12.85
N THR A 68 15.70 -0.66 11.87
CA THR A 68 14.42 -1.35 11.88
C THR A 68 14.62 -2.86 11.96
N GLY A 69 13.80 -3.50 12.80
CA GLY A 69 13.67 -4.96 12.85
C GLY A 69 12.31 -5.39 12.32
N ARG A 70 12.22 -6.63 11.82
CA ARG A 70 10.96 -7.25 11.42
C ARG A 70 10.84 -8.67 11.92
N ASP A 71 9.74 -8.98 12.58
CA ASP A 71 9.27 -10.31 12.93
C ASP A 71 7.97 -10.62 12.15
N THR A 72 7.66 -11.88 11.95
CA THR A 72 6.39 -12.33 11.37
C THR A 72 5.65 -13.20 12.38
N LEU A 73 4.35 -12.96 12.54
CA LEU A 73 3.45 -13.77 13.37
C LEU A 73 2.41 -14.43 12.49
N PHE A 74 2.14 -15.69 12.78
CA PHE A 74 0.97 -16.41 12.29
C PHE A 74 0.03 -16.62 13.47
N LEU A 75 -1.20 -16.11 13.36
CA LEU A 75 -2.18 -16.09 14.44
C LEU A 75 -3.45 -16.80 13.99
N THR A 76 -4.07 -17.55 14.90
CA THR A 76 -5.36 -18.20 14.66
C THR A 76 -6.37 -17.71 15.70
N ASP A 77 -7.48 -17.17 15.24
CA ASP A 77 -8.62 -16.80 16.07
C ASP A 77 -9.62 -17.96 16.10
N HIS A 78 -9.55 -18.73 17.17
CA HIS A 78 -10.44 -19.88 17.37
C HIS A 78 -11.90 -19.51 17.72
N THR A 79 -12.16 -18.22 17.93
CA THR A 79 -13.52 -17.75 18.28
C THR A 79 -14.34 -17.39 17.04
N ARG A 80 -13.68 -17.21 15.89
CA ARG A 80 -14.33 -16.86 14.61
C ARG A 80 -14.00 -17.88 13.53
N THR A 81 -14.99 -18.23 12.75
CA THR A 81 -14.81 -18.96 11.48
C THR A 81 -14.45 -17.99 10.37
N ASP A 82 -13.64 -18.43 9.39
CA ASP A 82 -13.31 -17.60 8.24
C ASP A 82 -14.59 -17.20 7.48
N PRO A 83 -14.84 -15.90 7.24
CA PRO A 83 -16.09 -15.43 6.64
C PRO A 83 -16.16 -15.71 5.13
N TRP A 84 -15.03 -15.87 4.48
CA TRP A 84 -14.96 -16.06 3.03
C TRP A 84 -14.97 -17.54 2.66
N VAL A 85 -14.27 -18.35 3.45
CA VAL A 85 -14.16 -19.81 3.27
C VAL A 85 -14.42 -20.52 4.60
N PRO A 86 -15.70 -20.64 5.02
CA PRO A 86 -16.04 -21.25 6.31
C PRO A 86 -15.50 -22.67 6.51
N ALA A 87 -15.37 -23.43 5.41
CA ALA A 87 -14.79 -24.76 5.43
C ALA A 87 -13.30 -24.80 5.80
N ALA A 88 -12.59 -23.65 5.72
CA ALA A 88 -11.20 -23.56 6.17
C ALA A 88 -11.06 -23.55 7.70
N GLY A 89 -12.16 -23.39 8.43
CA GLY A 89 -12.18 -23.40 9.88
C GLY A 89 -11.91 -22.04 10.51
N PRO A 90 -11.13 -21.96 11.61
CA PRO A 90 -10.88 -20.73 12.33
C PRO A 90 -10.19 -19.66 11.48
N ARG A 91 -10.50 -18.38 11.74
CA ARG A 91 -9.89 -17.24 11.07
C ARG A 91 -8.39 -17.18 11.38
N GLN A 92 -7.57 -17.03 10.36
CA GLN A 92 -6.12 -16.96 10.44
C GLN A 92 -5.62 -15.59 10.00
N LEU A 93 -4.52 -15.11 10.57
CA LEU A 93 -3.87 -13.86 10.17
C LEU A 93 -2.37 -14.09 10.02
N LEU A 94 -1.78 -13.50 9.00
CA LEU A 94 -0.33 -13.40 8.84
C LEU A 94 0.08 -11.94 9.00
N VAL A 95 0.93 -11.65 10.01
CA VAL A 95 1.23 -10.27 10.43
C VAL A 95 2.73 -10.03 10.39
N SER A 96 3.15 -8.97 9.71
CA SER A 96 4.51 -8.44 9.79
C SER A 96 4.58 -7.37 10.87
N LEU A 97 5.51 -7.54 11.83
CA LEU A 97 5.79 -6.57 12.87
C LEU A 97 7.10 -5.85 12.58
N ASN A 98 7.02 -4.59 12.16
CA ASN A 98 8.19 -3.72 12.03
C ASN A 98 8.36 -2.91 13.31
N TYR A 99 9.59 -2.81 13.83
CA TYR A 99 9.84 -2.16 15.12
C TYR A 99 11.19 -1.44 15.16
N PRO A 100 11.35 -0.42 16.03
CA PRO A 100 12.63 0.20 16.31
C PRO A 100 13.62 -0.83 16.85
N ALA A 101 14.78 -0.95 16.23
CA ALA A 101 15.82 -1.91 16.58
C ALA A 101 17.10 -1.20 17.01
N ARG A 102 17.96 -1.96 17.72
CA ARG A 102 19.33 -1.53 18.03
C ARG A 102 20.19 -1.64 16.78
N PRO A 103 20.96 -0.61 16.43
CA PRO A 103 21.89 -0.67 15.30
C PRO A 103 22.84 -1.86 15.41
N GLY A 104 23.19 -2.47 14.27
CA GLY A 104 24.13 -3.59 14.20
C GLY A 104 23.62 -4.91 14.76
N THR A 105 22.33 -5.03 15.04
CA THR A 105 21.68 -6.29 15.46
C THR A 105 20.75 -6.85 14.38
N GLY A 106 20.50 -8.15 14.45
CA GLY A 106 19.64 -8.88 13.52
C GLY A 106 20.42 -9.68 12.49
N GLY A 107 19.70 -10.52 11.76
CA GLY A 107 20.21 -11.34 10.67
C GLY A 107 20.13 -10.62 9.32
N ASP A 108 19.70 -11.36 8.29
CA ASP A 108 19.53 -10.85 6.93
C ASP A 108 18.42 -9.79 6.83
N PRO A 109 18.39 -8.99 5.75
CA PRO A 109 17.24 -8.18 5.43
C PRO A 109 15.97 -9.03 5.40
N ALA A 110 14.91 -8.53 5.98
CA ALA A 110 13.64 -9.24 5.98
C ALA A 110 13.10 -9.36 4.53
N PRO A 111 12.58 -10.51 4.09
CA PRO A 111 12.07 -10.69 2.74
C PRO A 111 10.88 -9.76 2.48
N TYR A 112 10.74 -9.25 1.26
CA TYR A 112 9.59 -8.41 0.87
C TYR A 112 8.32 -9.25 0.79
N MET A 113 8.28 -10.21 -0.13
CA MET A 113 7.23 -11.22 -0.29
C MET A 113 7.82 -12.50 -0.89
N THR A 114 7.05 -13.56 -0.94
CA THR A 114 7.48 -14.77 -1.63
C THR A 114 7.33 -14.62 -3.14
N GLU A 115 8.06 -15.42 -3.92
CA GLU A 115 7.94 -15.42 -5.38
C GLU A 115 6.52 -15.79 -5.82
N GLU A 116 5.86 -16.70 -5.11
CA GLU A 116 4.49 -17.10 -5.42
C GLU A 116 3.48 -15.98 -5.12
N GLU A 117 3.62 -15.25 -4.00
CA GLU A 117 2.80 -14.05 -3.74
C GLU A 117 3.00 -12.99 -4.84
N ALA A 118 4.25 -12.79 -5.27
CA ALA A 118 4.58 -11.87 -6.37
C ALA A 118 3.95 -12.33 -7.70
N ARG A 119 4.03 -13.61 -8.02
CA ARG A 119 3.43 -14.18 -9.23
C ARG A 119 1.92 -13.96 -9.29
N LEU A 120 1.23 -14.25 -8.19
CA LEU A 120 -0.22 -14.05 -8.08
C LEU A 120 -0.62 -12.57 -8.18
N MET A 121 0.17 -11.68 -7.56
CA MET A 121 -0.06 -10.24 -7.65
C MET A 121 0.16 -9.70 -9.06
N LEU A 122 1.17 -10.18 -9.76
CA LEU A 122 1.44 -9.81 -11.16
C LEU A 122 0.36 -10.36 -12.09
N ALA A 123 -0.05 -11.62 -11.90
CA ALA A 123 -1.12 -12.25 -12.69
C ALA A 123 -2.45 -11.47 -12.61
N GLN A 124 -2.84 -11.01 -11.40
CA GLN A 124 -4.03 -10.17 -11.26
C GLN A 124 -3.97 -8.88 -12.08
N ARG A 125 -2.75 -8.40 -12.36
CA ARG A 125 -2.51 -7.16 -13.11
C ARG A 125 -2.19 -7.40 -14.59
N GLY A 126 -2.17 -8.67 -15.06
CA GLY A 126 -1.77 -9.04 -16.40
C GLY A 126 -0.29 -8.74 -16.70
N LEU A 127 0.56 -8.79 -15.69
CA LEU A 127 1.99 -8.46 -15.77
C LEU A 127 2.90 -9.69 -15.60
N GLU A 128 2.37 -10.89 -15.43
CA GLU A 128 3.12 -12.13 -15.18
C GLU A 128 4.08 -12.51 -16.29
N ASP A 129 3.75 -12.16 -17.54
CA ASP A 129 4.60 -12.39 -18.71
C ASP A 129 5.57 -11.22 -18.99
N VAL A 130 5.41 -10.09 -18.28
CA VAL A 130 6.22 -8.87 -18.49
C VAL A 130 7.30 -8.75 -17.41
N VAL A 131 6.97 -9.09 -16.17
CA VAL A 131 7.85 -8.96 -15.00
C VAL A 131 8.10 -10.31 -14.38
N PRO A 132 9.37 -10.76 -14.29
CA PRO A 132 9.70 -11.98 -13.57
C PRO A 132 9.28 -11.87 -12.08
N PRO A 133 8.42 -12.77 -11.55
CA PRO A 133 7.97 -12.72 -10.17
C PRO A 133 9.11 -12.71 -9.14
N ALA A 134 10.20 -13.42 -9.44
CA ALA A 134 11.39 -13.48 -8.60
C ALA A 134 12.01 -12.08 -8.35
N LEU A 135 11.94 -11.15 -9.32
CA LEU A 135 12.46 -9.79 -9.12
C LEU A 135 11.62 -9.01 -8.10
N VAL A 136 10.29 -9.10 -8.19
CA VAL A 136 9.39 -8.44 -7.24
C VAL A 136 9.52 -9.08 -5.86
N GLY A 137 9.54 -10.41 -5.78
CA GLY A 137 9.74 -11.14 -4.52
C GLY A 137 11.04 -10.78 -3.82
N ALA A 138 12.12 -10.62 -4.59
CA ALA A 138 13.46 -10.25 -4.11
C ALA A 138 13.65 -8.75 -3.85
N THR A 139 12.59 -7.92 -3.91
CA THR A 139 12.67 -6.49 -3.58
C THR A 139 13.38 -6.29 -2.24
N ARG A 140 14.42 -5.46 -2.24
CA ARG A 140 15.27 -5.24 -1.06
C ARG A 140 14.58 -4.33 -0.06
N THR A 141 14.54 -4.78 1.19
CA THR A 141 14.03 -4.07 2.35
C THR A 141 15.18 -3.61 3.26
N HIS A 142 14.89 -2.82 4.30
CA HIS A 142 15.89 -2.29 5.23
C HIS A 142 15.76 -2.87 6.65
N ALA A 143 14.61 -3.44 6.99
CA ALA A 143 14.43 -4.09 8.28
C ALA A 143 15.23 -5.40 8.35
N ARG A 144 15.79 -5.70 9.52
CA ARG A 144 16.54 -6.92 9.78
C ARG A 144 15.69 -7.94 10.52
N THR A 145 15.78 -9.20 10.10
CA THR A 145 15.13 -10.30 10.82
C THR A 145 15.73 -10.46 12.21
N ALA A 146 14.91 -10.82 13.21
CA ALA A 146 15.33 -11.11 14.58
C ALA A 146 16.23 -10.01 15.21
N ALA A 147 16.11 -8.76 14.80
CA ALA A 147 16.84 -7.65 15.39
C ALA A 147 16.43 -7.42 16.85
N ARG A 148 17.38 -6.99 17.69
CA ARG A 148 17.05 -6.64 19.08
C ARG A 148 16.29 -5.32 19.11
N PRO A 149 15.11 -5.25 19.76
CA PRO A 149 14.39 -4.00 19.89
C PRO A 149 15.21 -2.90 20.55
N ALA A 150 15.02 -1.67 20.13
CA ALA A 150 15.52 -0.50 20.83
C ALA A 150 14.85 -0.40 22.21
N PRO A 151 15.53 0.17 23.23
CA PRO A 151 14.96 0.34 24.56
C PRO A 151 13.82 1.37 24.52
N GLY A 152 12.77 1.12 25.30
CA GLY A 152 11.62 2.03 25.44
C GLY A 152 10.29 1.39 25.09
N ARG A 153 9.24 2.22 25.16
CA ARG A 153 7.89 1.88 24.69
C ARG A 153 7.49 2.81 23.56
N PHE A 154 6.91 2.24 22.53
CA PHE A 154 6.59 2.91 21.29
C PHE A 154 5.09 2.80 20.99
N PRO A 155 4.45 3.85 20.47
CA PRO A 155 3.10 3.74 19.97
C PRO A 155 2.98 2.63 18.92
N LEU A 156 1.82 1.99 18.86
CA LEU A 156 1.49 0.97 17.85
C LEU A 156 0.76 1.62 16.68
N VAL A 157 1.13 1.27 15.47
CA VAL A 157 0.36 1.58 14.26
C VAL A 157 -0.02 0.27 13.57
N LEU A 158 -1.30 0.10 13.33
CA LEU A 158 -1.86 -1.00 12.55
C LEU A 158 -1.91 -0.57 11.07
N LEU A 159 -1.52 -1.45 10.15
CA LEU A 159 -1.61 -1.19 8.72
C LEU A 159 -2.45 -2.27 8.01
N SER A 160 -3.39 -1.83 7.19
CA SER A 160 -4.26 -2.70 6.37
C SER A 160 -4.04 -2.41 4.88
N PRO A 161 -3.71 -3.41 4.05
CA PRO A 161 -3.54 -3.24 2.61
C PRO A 161 -4.88 -3.09 1.89
N GLY A 162 -4.84 -2.77 0.60
CA GLY A 162 -6.00 -2.75 -0.27
C GLY A 162 -6.63 -4.14 -0.44
N PHE A 163 -7.83 -4.18 -1.03
CA PHE A 163 -8.46 -5.43 -1.42
C PHE A 163 -7.69 -6.07 -2.58
N GLY A 164 -7.49 -7.37 -2.53
CA GLY A 164 -6.69 -8.07 -3.53
C GLY A 164 -5.18 -7.80 -3.44
N THR A 165 -4.68 -7.06 -2.43
CA THR A 165 -3.25 -6.75 -2.32
C THR A 165 -2.62 -7.35 -1.06
N PRO A 166 -1.38 -7.88 -1.16
CA PRO A 166 -0.69 -8.42 0.01
C PRO A 166 -0.16 -7.32 0.93
N ARG A 167 0.00 -7.63 2.22
CA ARG A 167 0.56 -6.73 3.25
C ARG A 167 1.91 -6.14 2.87
N ALA A 168 2.68 -6.86 2.06
CA ALA A 168 4.00 -6.45 1.60
C ALA A 168 3.98 -5.07 0.92
N THR A 169 2.88 -4.71 0.23
CA THR A 169 2.75 -3.43 -0.49
C THR A 169 2.81 -2.19 0.40
N LEU A 170 2.78 -2.34 1.73
CA LEU A 170 2.91 -1.27 2.71
C LEU A 170 4.24 -1.34 3.51
N THR A 171 5.21 -2.15 3.05
CA THR A 171 6.49 -2.35 3.76
C THR A 171 7.28 -1.05 3.88
N GLY A 172 7.35 -0.23 2.83
CA GLY A 172 8.09 1.03 2.85
C GLY A 172 7.55 2.02 3.88
N LEU A 173 6.23 2.12 4.02
CA LEU A 173 5.59 2.93 5.06
C LEU A 173 5.82 2.33 6.46
N ALA A 174 5.72 1.00 6.60
CA ALA A 174 5.94 0.32 7.87
C ALA A 174 7.38 0.52 8.38
N GLU A 175 8.38 0.40 7.51
CA GLU A 175 9.79 0.65 7.84
C GLU A 175 10.05 2.13 8.19
N GLU A 176 9.45 3.07 7.46
CA GLU A 176 9.55 4.49 7.78
C GLU A 176 9.03 4.78 9.18
N LEU A 177 7.81 4.36 9.50
CA LEU A 177 7.22 4.55 10.82
C LEU A 177 8.04 3.86 11.92
N ALA A 178 8.52 2.64 11.68
CA ALA A 178 9.38 1.94 12.63
C ALA A 178 10.69 2.68 12.89
N SER A 179 11.33 3.21 11.84
CA SER A 179 12.55 4.00 11.98
C SER A 179 12.34 5.29 12.80
N ARG A 180 11.12 5.79 12.82
CA ARG A 180 10.71 6.97 13.59
C ARG A 180 10.22 6.65 15.00
N GLY A 181 10.24 5.38 15.38
CA GLY A 181 9.95 4.94 16.75
C GLY A 181 8.49 4.53 16.97
N TYR A 182 7.86 3.92 16.00
CA TYR A 182 6.59 3.21 16.15
C TYR A 182 6.83 1.70 16.08
N VAL A 183 6.03 0.91 16.75
CA VAL A 183 5.83 -0.49 16.40
C VAL A 183 4.71 -0.53 15.36
N VAL A 184 4.92 -1.24 14.27
CA VAL A 184 3.96 -1.28 13.16
C VAL A 184 3.56 -2.72 12.89
N ALA A 185 2.28 -3.02 12.94
CA ALA A 185 1.71 -4.32 12.62
C ALA A 185 0.93 -4.25 11.31
N THR A 186 1.45 -4.86 10.26
CA THR A 186 0.80 -4.94 8.94
C THR A 186 0.22 -6.33 8.77
N ALA A 187 -1.09 -6.44 8.58
CA ALA A 187 -1.78 -7.72 8.47
C ALA A 187 -2.13 -8.09 7.03
N ASP A 188 -1.93 -9.38 6.66
CA ASP A 188 -2.71 -9.97 5.59
C ASP A 188 -4.04 -10.46 6.18
N HIS A 189 -5.09 -10.24 5.40
CA HIS A 189 -6.42 -10.75 5.65
C HIS A 189 -6.63 -11.96 4.71
N PRO A 190 -6.54 -13.19 5.20
CA PRO A 190 -6.66 -14.40 4.38
C PRO A 190 -7.91 -14.39 3.54
N TYR A 191 -7.77 -14.91 2.30
CA TYR A 191 -8.82 -14.93 1.29
C TYR A 191 -9.29 -13.57 0.78
N GLU A 192 -8.60 -12.48 1.13
CA GLU A 192 -8.84 -11.12 0.64
C GLU A 192 -7.64 -10.53 -0.13
N SER A 193 -6.55 -11.27 -0.21
CA SER A 193 -5.33 -10.95 -0.97
C SER A 193 -5.20 -11.90 -2.15
N THR A 194 -4.55 -11.47 -3.23
CA THR A 194 -4.20 -12.34 -4.38
C THR A 194 -3.47 -13.59 -3.94
N GLY A 195 -2.58 -13.45 -2.94
CA GLY A 195 -1.84 -14.55 -2.36
C GLY A 195 -1.37 -14.21 -0.95
N THR A 196 -1.62 -15.11 -0.01
CA THR A 196 -1.02 -15.11 1.32
C THR A 196 -0.39 -16.47 1.54
N GLN A 197 0.94 -16.53 1.53
CA GLN A 197 1.65 -17.78 1.78
C GLN A 197 1.84 -17.98 3.29
N LEU A 198 1.24 -19.06 3.81
CA LEU A 198 1.33 -19.43 5.22
C LEU A 198 2.66 -20.13 5.52
N PRO A 199 3.08 -20.21 6.82
CA PRO A 199 4.33 -20.87 7.22
C PRO A 199 4.42 -22.36 6.87
N ASP A 200 3.29 -23.02 6.67
CA ASP A 200 3.20 -24.42 6.25
C ASP A 200 3.30 -24.62 4.73
N GLY A 201 3.51 -23.54 3.97
CA GLY A 201 3.65 -23.52 2.52
C GLY A 201 2.32 -23.40 1.75
N ARG A 202 1.17 -23.49 2.40
CA ARG A 202 -0.12 -23.24 1.73
C ARG A 202 -0.22 -21.79 1.27
N VAL A 203 -0.79 -21.60 0.10
CA VAL A 203 -1.09 -20.26 -0.44
C VAL A 203 -2.60 -20.09 -0.47
N LEU A 204 -3.08 -19.07 0.22
CA LEU A 204 -4.49 -18.70 0.24
C LEU A 204 -4.73 -17.59 -0.78
N THR A 205 -5.61 -17.85 -1.74
CA THR A 205 -5.95 -16.90 -2.81
C THR A 205 -7.21 -16.09 -2.46
N CYS A 206 -7.58 -15.12 -3.30
CA CYS A 206 -8.65 -14.16 -3.02
C CYS A 206 -10.06 -14.71 -3.26
N ALA A 207 -10.56 -15.60 -2.39
CA ALA A 207 -11.94 -16.08 -2.47
C ALA A 207 -12.98 -14.95 -2.29
N ALA A 208 -12.62 -13.87 -1.61
CA ALA A 208 -13.45 -12.68 -1.51
C ALA A 208 -13.56 -11.94 -2.86
N CYS A 209 -12.46 -11.90 -3.66
CA CYS A 209 -12.48 -11.35 -5.01
C CYS A 209 -13.47 -12.12 -5.89
N ASP A 210 -13.39 -13.44 -5.87
CA ASP A 210 -14.32 -14.29 -6.62
C ASP A 210 -15.78 -14.03 -6.25
N LYS A 211 -16.06 -13.79 -4.96
CA LYS A 211 -17.41 -13.45 -4.49
C LYS A 211 -17.86 -12.07 -4.99
N VAL A 212 -16.98 -11.08 -5.04
CA VAL A 212 -17.28 -9.73 -5.58
C VAL A 212 -17.54 -9.82 -7.09
N ASP A 213 -16.70 -10.54 -7.81
CA ASP A 213 -16.78 -10.64 -9.27
C ASP A 213 -18.01 -11.44 -9.73
N ALA A 214 -18.48 -12.38 -8.90
CA ALA A 214 -19.69 -13.16 -9.15
C ALA A 214 -20.99 -12.36 -8.96
N GLN A 215 -20.94 -11.11 -8.44
CA GLN A 215 -22.13 -10.32 -8.22
C GLN A 215 -22.72 -9.78 -9.52
N PRO A 216 -24.06 -9.76 -9.65
CA PRO A 216 -24.72 -9.41 -10.92
C PRO A 216 -24.64 -7.91 -11.25
N ASP A 217 -24.46 -7.04 -10.27
CA ASP A 217 -24.47 -5.59 -10.43
C ASP A 217 -23.62 -4.86 -9.36
N ASP A 218 -23.44 -3.56 -9.55
CA ASP A 218 -22.61 -2.74 -8.67
C ASP A 218 -23.19 -2.58 -7.25
N ALA A 219 -24.50 -2.67 -7.08
CA ALA A 219 -25.12 -2.56 -5.75
C ALA A 219 -24.80 -3.82 -4.91
N ALA A 220 -24.95 -5.00 -5.51
CA ALA A 220 -24.59 -6.26 -4.88
C ALA A 220 -23.07 -6.36 -4.62
N ARG A 221 -22.22 -5.87 -5.55
CA ARG A 221 -20.76 -5.77 -5.32
C ARG A 221 -20.44 -4.88 -4.12
N ARG A 222 -21.08 -3.71 -4.03
CA ARG A 222 -20.90 -2.79 -2.90
C ARG A 222 -21.29 -3.40 -1.57
N GLU A 223 -22.35 -4.22 -1.51
CA GLU A 223 -22.76 -4.93 -0.30
C GLU A 223 -21.69 -5.93 0.15
N VAL A 224 -21.12 -6.74 -0.77
CA VAL A 224 -20.01 -7.64 -0.44
C VAL A 224 -18.78 -6.87 0.02
N LEU A 225 -18.44 -5.76 -0.67
CA LEU A 225 -17.31 -4.92 -0.31
C LEU A 225 -17.48 -4.23 1.05
N ALA A 226 -18.71 -3.92 1.47
CA ALA A 226 -18.97 -3.33 2.79
C ALA A 226 -18.69 -4.30 3.94
N ALA A 227 -18.79 -5.62 3.71
CA ALA A 227 -18.45 -6.62 4.71
C ALA A 227 -16.94 -6.73 4.97
N VAL A 228 -16.09 -6.31 4.01
CA VAL A 228 -14.61 -6.39 4.13
C VAL A 228 -14.08 -5.51 5.26
N PRO A 229 -14.34 -4.19 5.32
CA PRO A 229 -13.83 -3.34 6.39
C PRO A 229 -14.34 -3.74 7.78
N ALA A 230 -15.59 -4.20 7.87
CA ALA A 230 -16.19 -4.70 9.12
C ALA A 230 -15.46 -5.97 9.61
N GLY A 231 -15.25 -6.96 8.74
CA GLY A 231 -14.49 -8.17 9.08
C GLY A 231 -13.03 -7.88 9.46
N ARG A 232 -12.41 -6.89 8.80
CA ARG A 232 -11.04 -6.43 9.14
C ARG A 232 -11.00 -5.72 10.51
N ALA A 233 -12.08 -5.04 10.91
CA ALA A 233 -12.16 -4.46 12.24
C ALA A 233 -12.09 -5.54 13.33
N ASP A 234 -12.76 -6.67 13.13
CA ASP A 234 -12.65 -7.83 14.02
C ASP A 234 -11.25 -8.43 14.02
N ASP A 235 -10.60 -8.53 12.83
CA ASP A 235 -9.22 -9.01 12.70
C ASP A 235 -8.25 -8.13 13.50
N PHE A 236 -8.40 -6.80 13.43
CA PHE A 236 -7.53 -5.88 14.16
C PHE A 236 -7.83 -5.82 15.65
N SER A 237 -9.08 -5.98 16.08
CA SER A 237 -9.43 -6.12 17.49
C SER A 237 -8.80 -7.38 18.09
N PHE A 238 -8.89 -8.51 17.39
CA PHE A 238 -8.19 -9.74 17.76
C PHE A 238 -6.65 -9.53 17.79
N LEU A 239 -6.08 -8.89 16.78
CA LEU A 239 -4.65 -8.60 16.74
C LEU A 239 -4.20 -7.74 17.93
N LEU A 240 -4.98 -6.72 18.30
CA LEU A 240 -4.72 -5.90 19.49
C LEU A 240 -4.72 -6.74 20.76
N ASP A 241 -5.66 -7.67 20.92
CA ASP A 241 -5.70 -8.59 22.06
C ASP A 241 -4.45 -9.48 22.10
N ARG A 242 -3.99 -9.95 20.94
CA ARG A 242 -2.79 -10.80 20.83
C ARG A 242 -1.48 -10.04 20.96
N LEU A 243 -1.45 -8.73 20.77
CA LEU A 243 -0.26 -7.90 20.93
C LEU A 243 -0.16 -7.22 22.29
N THR A 244 -1.29 -6.85 22.90
CA THR A 244 -1.33 -5.98 24.09
C THR A 244 -2.04 -6.60 25.30
N GLY A 245 -2.68 -7.75 25.12
CA GLY A 245 -3.38 -8.50 26.17
C GLY A 245 -2.44 -9.16 27.19
N PRO A 246 -3.02 -9.93 28.13
CA PRO A 246 -2.26 -10.56 29.22
C PRO A 246 -1.32 -11.67 28.74
N ASP A 247 -1.62 -12.34 27.64
CA ASP A 247 -0.80 -13.38 27.00
C ASP A 247 -0.45 -13.00 25.56
N PRO A 248 0.52 -12.09 25.37
CA PRO A 248 0.84 -11.55 24.07
C PRO A 248 1.60 -12.56 23.20
N ALA A 249 1.19 -12.67 21.93
CA ALA A 249 1.81 -13.59 20.99
C ALA A 249 3.20 -13.13 20.52
N TRP A 250 3.54 -11.85 20.66
CA TRP A 250 4.85 -11.33 20.26
C TRP A 250 5.80 -11.23 21.46
N ARG A 251 6.96 -11.88 21.36
CA ARG A 251 7.97 -11.92 22.43
C ARG A 251 8.46 -10.53 22.88
N HIS A 252 8.33 -9.50 22.02
CA HIS A 252 8.74 -8.12 22.30
C HIS A 252 7.57 -7.18 22.58
N SER A 253 6.39 -7.68 22.87
CA SER A 253 5.15 -6.91 23.12
C SER A 253 5.31 -5.81 24.20
N ARG A 254 6.21 -6.01 25.17
CA ARG A 254 6.52 -5.01 26.21
C ARG A 254 7.10 -3.70 25.66
N THR A 255 7.54 -3.67 24.40
CA THR A 255 7.97 -2.47 23.70
C THR A 255 6.80 -1.65 23.15
N ILE A 256 5.60 -2.22 23.10
CA ILE A 256 4.38 -1.52 22.69
C ILE A 256 3.86 -0.65 23.85
N ASP A 257 3.46 0.58 23.55
CA ASP A 257 2.62 1.38 24.42
C ASP A 257 1.15 1.19 24.04
N PRO A 258 0.37 0.38 24.78
CA PRO A 258 -0.99 0.05 24.41
C PRO A 258 -1.99 1.19 24.57
N ARG A 259 -1.56 2.35 25.11
CA ARG A 259 -2.37 3.56 25.27
C ARG A 259 -2.22 4.54 24.11
N ARG A 260 -1.46 4.18 23.10
CA ARG A 260 -1.20 5.00 21.91
C ARG A 260 -1.22 4.12 20.67
N VAL A 261 -2.42 3.89 20.16
CA VAL A 261 -2.65 3.02 19.00
C VAL A 261 -3.25 3.84 17.87
N GLY A 262 -2.65 3.76 16.69
CA GLY A 262 -3.20 4.31 15.47
C GLY A 262 -3.43 3.23 14.42
N MET A 263 -4.20 3.55 13.40
CA MET A 263 -4.40 2.68 12.26
C MET A 263 -4.36 3.48 10.97
N ALA A 264 -3.73 2.91 9.95
CA ALA A 264 -3.79 3.43 8.58
C ALA A 264 -4.04 2.28 7.62
N GLY A 265 -4.59 2.59 6.45
CA GLY A 265 -4.72 1.59 5.41
C GLY A 265 -4.86 2.21 4.04
N HIS A 266 -4.54 1.41 3.03
CA HIS A 266 -4.70 1.76 1.63
C HIS A 266 -6.01 1.20 1.09
N SER A 267 -6.71 1.99 0.25
CA SER A 267 -7.95 1.53 -0.38
C SER A 267 -8.98 1.06 0.67
N ILE A 268 -9.58 -0.10 0.52
CA ILE A 268 -10.51 -0.67 1.52
C ILE A 268 -9.86 -0.84 2.91
N GLY A 269 -8.52 -0.96 2.99
CA GLY A 269 -7.80 -0.93 4.25
C GLY A 269 -7.90 0.42 4.97
N GLY A 270 -8.02 1.52 4.21
CA GLY A 270 -8.30 2.85 4.74
C GLY A 270 -9.72 2.98 5.29
N ASN A 271 -10.70 2.38 4.61
CA ASN A 271 -12.05 2.24 5.18
C ASN A 271 -12.03 1.37 6.44
N ALA A 272 -11.26 0.26 6.45
CA ALA A 272 -11.12 -0.57 7.64
C ALA A 272 -10.56 0.21 8.85
N ALA A 273 -9.76 1.28 8.65
CA ALA A 273 -9.30 2.12 9.74
C ALA A 273 -10.49 2.82 10.45
N SER A 274 -11.47 3.35 9.72
CA SER A 274 -12.67 3.94 10.33
C SER A 274 -13.55 2.90 11.00
N SER A 275 -13.75 1.73 10.37
CA SER A 275 -14.55 0.63 10.92
C SER A 275 -13.93 0.07 12.19
N THR A 276 -12.60 -0.10 12.22
CA THR A 276 -11.87 -0.54 13.43
C THR A 276 -11.99 0.50 14.55
N MET A 277 -11.82 1.80 14.25
CA MET A 277 -12.02 2.86 15.24
C MET A 277 -13.45 2.87 15.79
N ALA A 278 -14.44 2.58 14.96
CA ALA A 278 -15.84 2.50 15.39
C ALA A 278 -16.11 1.31 16.33
N ALA A 279 -15.46 0.17 16.06
CA ALA A 279 -15.62 -1.07 16.80
C ALA A 279 -14.74 -1.13 18.06
N ASP A 280 -13.53 -0.61 18.02
CA ASP A 280 -12.54 -0.73 19.08
C ASP A 280 -12.02 0.64 19.54
N ARG A 281 -12.34 0.99 20.78
CA ARG A 281 -11.95 2.27 21.38
C ARG A 281 -10.46 2.39 21.71
N ARG A 282 -9.70 1.30 21.63
CA ARG A 282 -8.24 1.32 21.81
C ARG A 282 -7.52 2.00 20.64
N VAL A 283 -8.16 2.13 19.47
CA VAL A 283 -7.57 2.83 18.31
C VAL A 283 -7.85 4.32 18.42
N ASP A 284 -6.83 5.10 18.70
CA ASP A 284 -6.91 6.52 19.02
C ASP A 284 -6.95 7.44 17.80
N ALA A 285 -6.47 6.99 16.65
CA ALA A 285 -6.31 7.82 15.45
C ALA A 285 -6.34 6.97 14.16
N GLY A 286 -6.97 7.48 13.09
CA GLY A 286 -7.11 6.75 11.82
C GLY A 286 -6.64 7.53 10.58
N VAL A 287 -6.15 6.79 9.58
CA VAL A 287 -5.80 7.32 8.26
C VAL A 287 -6.44 6.46 7.19
N ASN A 288 -7.18 7.07 6.31
CA ASN A 288 -7.63 6.46 5.06
C ASN A 288 -6.76 6.97 3.91
N MET A 289 -6.02 6.08 3.27
CA MET A 289 -5.24 6.35 2.06
C MET A 289 -6.01 5.81 0.84
N ASP A 290 -6.71 6.69 0.16
CA ASP A 290 -7.40 6.44 -1.12
C ASP A 290 -8.49 5.36 -1.10
N GLY A 291 -9.23 5.23 0.01
CA GLY A 291 -10.27 4.21 0.16
C GLY A 291 -11.69 4.77 0.12
N THR A 292 -12.53 4.28 -0.78
CA THR A 292 -13.98 4.47 -0.72
C THR A 292 -14.53 3.91 0.60
N PHE A 293 -15.44 4.63 1.27
CA PHE A 293 -16.09 4.15 2.49
C PHE A 293 -17.28 3.26 2.12
N PHE A 294 -17.00 1.99 1.79
CA PHE A 294 -18.02 0.97 1.56
C PHE A 294 -18.81 0.67 2.84
N ASP A 295 -18.10 0.56 3.98
CA ASP A 295 -18.68 0.61 5.31
C ASP A 295 -18.63 2.07 5.78
N PRO A 296 -19.78 2.75 5.86
CA PRO A 296 -19.80 4.18 6.12
C PRO A 296 -19.30 4.53 7.52
N ALA A 297 -18.61 5.66 7.65
CA ALA A 297 -18.28 6.21 8.95
C ALA A 297 -19.55 6.34 9.83
N PRO A 298 -19.47 6.03 11.14
CA PRO A 298 -20.64 6.04 12.01
C PRO A 298 -21.31 7.42 12.06
N VAL A 299 -22.65 7.45 12.06
CA VAL A 299 -23.44 8.70 12.18
C VAL A 299 -23.09 9.47 13.46
N ARG A 300 -22.71 8.76 14.53
CA ARG A 300 -22.30 9.33 15.82
C ARG A 300 -20.86 9.87 15.83
N GLY A 301 -20.13 9.77 14.71
CA GLY A 301 -18.71 10.06 14.65
C GLY A 301 -17.81 8.98 15.26
N LEU A 302 -16.57 9.35 15.54
CA LEU A 302 -15.55 8.49 16.12
C LEU A 302 -15.17 8.90 17.55
N ASP A 303 -16.12 9.42 18.34
CA ASP A 303 -15.94 9.89 19.72
C ASP A 303 -14.84 10.98 19.82
N GLY A 304 -14.79 11.92 18.87
CA GLY A 304 -13.81 13.01 18.83
C GLY A 304 -12.39 12.60 18.45
N ARG A 305 -12.15 11.36 18.07
CA ARG A 305 -10.82 10.87 17.69
C ARG A 305 -10.39 11.38 16.32
N PRO A 306 -9.10 11.75 16.15
CA PRO A 306 -8.61 12.35 14.92
C PRO A 306 -8.59 11.39 13.72
N PHE A 307 -8.87 11.92 12.53
CA PHE A 307 -8.87 11.15 11.29
C PHE A 307 -8.26 11.95 10.12
N LEU A 308 -7.38 11.31 9.35
CA LEU A 308 -6.81 11.85 8.13
C LEU A 308 -7.38 11.12 6.92
N MET A 309 -7.93 11.86 5.98
CA MET A 309 -8.33 11.38 4.66
C MET A 309 -7.27 11.89 3.67
N LEU A 310 -6.53 10.99 3.03
CA LEU A 310 -5.45 11.27 2.07
C LEU A 310 -5.75 10.50 0.78
N GLY A 311 -6.23 11.18 -0.25
CA GLY A 311 -6.69 10.55 -1.47
C GLY A 311 -6.02 11.10 -2.72
N THR A 312 -6.37 10.52 -3.86
CA THR A 312 -5.96 10.99 -5.20
C THR A 312 -6.86 12.13 -5.67
N ASP A 313 -6.33 12.99 -6.56
CA ASP A 313 -7.08 14.03 -7.23
C ASP A 313 -7.18 13.71 -8.73
N PRO A 314 -8.37 13.66 -9.35
CA PRO A 314 -9.68 14.08 -8.78
C PRO A 314 -10.43 12.95 -8.04
N GLY A 315 -9.95 11.72 -7.99
CA GLY A 315 -10.69 10.54 -7.54
C GLY A 315 -11.40 10.70 -6.19
N HIS A 316 -10.74 11.29 -5.22
CA HIS A 316 -11.26 11.54 -3.88
C HIS A 316 -11.34 13.03 -3.53
N GLY A 317 -11.53 13.91 -4.54
CA GLY A 317 -11.89 15.31 -4.33
C GLY A 317 -13.36 15.45 -3.86
N PRO A 318 -13.75 16.62 -3.28
CA PRO A 318 -15.13 16.88 -2.89
C PRO A 318 -16.10 16.68 -4.07
N GLY A 319 -17.12 15.84 -3.85
CA GLY A 319 -18.13 15.50 -4.86
C GLY A 319 -17.71 14.44 -5.88
N SER A 320 -16.48 13.95 -5.87
CA SER A 320 -16.03 12.85 -6.76
C SER A 320 -16.43 11.49 -6.21
N ASP A 321 -16.09 11.19 -4.95
CA ASP A 321 -16.59 10.04 -4.20
C ASP A 321 -17.47 10.54 -3.04
N THR A 322 -18.79 10.42 -3.18
CA THR A 322 -19.73 10.91 -2.18
C THR A 322 -19.59 10.22 -0.82
N SER A 323 -18.99 9.03 -0.74
CA SER A 323 -18.70 8.37 0.52
C SER A 323 -17.69 9.15 1.37
N TRP A 324 -16.79 9.91 0.72
CA TRP A 324 -15.85 10.80 1.38
C TRP A 324 -16.53 12.06 1.91
N ASP A 325 -17.47 12.65 1.15
CA ASP A 325 -18.27 13.78 1.63
C ASP A 325 -19.09 13.39 2.86
N ASP A 326 -19.72 12.21 2.83
CA ASP A 326 -20.49 11.66 3.94
C ASP A 326 -19.62 11.38 5.16
N ALA A 327 -18.44 10.75 4.95
CA ALA A 327 -17.48 10.50 6.02
C ALA A 327 -16.99 11.81 6.63
N TRP A 328 -16.65 12.81 5.79
CA TRP A 328 -16.26 14.13 6.27
C TRP A 328 -17.32 14.78 7.15
N ALA A 329 -18.58 14.68 6.77
CA ALA A 329 -19.69 15.24 7.54
C ALA A 329 -19.86 14.55 8.91
N ARG A 330 -19.58 13.25 9.01
CA ARG A 330 -19.77 12.42 10.22
C ARG A 330 -18.59 12.43 11.17
N LEU A 331 -17.35 12.59 10.67
CA LEU A 331 -16.15 12.66 11.51
C LEU A 331 -16.23 13.88 12.44
N ASP A 332 -16.16 13.66 13.74
CA ASP A 332 -16.44 14.62 14.82
C ASP A 332 -15.19 15.11 15.56
N GLY A 333 -14.01 14.51 15.29
CA GLY A 333 -12.72 14.90 15.84
C GLY A 333 -11.92 15.85 14.95
N TRP A 334 -10.65 16.09 15.32
CA TRP A 334 -9.73 16.76 14.42
C TRP A 334 -9.58 15.96 13.13
N LYS A 335 -9.76 16.61 12.00
CA LYS A 335 -9.72 15.95 10.70
C LYS A 335 -9.02 16.79 9.64
N ARG A 336 -8.48 16.13 8.62
CA ARG A 336 -7.99 16.74 7.38
C ARG A 336 -8.40 15.87 6.20
N TRP A 337 -8.76 16.55 5.13
CA TRP A 337 -9.00 15.93 3.82
C TRP A 337 -7.99 16.51 2.85
N LEU A 338 -7.09 15.66 2.39
CA LEU A 338 -6.01 15.98 1.48
C LEU A 338 -6.18 15.15 0.21
N THR A 339 -5.94 15.77 -0.96
CA THR A 339 -5.81 15.04 -2.22
C THR A 339 -4.46 15.35 -2.86
N VAL A 340 -3.96 14.42 -3.63
CA VAL A 340 -2.65 14.53 -4.29
C VAL A 340 -2.86 14.57 -5.80
N ARG A 341 -2.41 15.63 -6.46
CA ARG A 341 -2.46 15.76 -7.92
C ARG A 341 -1.50 14.79 -8.60
N ASP A 342 -1.82 14.45 -9.83
CA ASP A 342 -0.99 13.60 -10.69
C ASP A 342 -0.73 12.22 -10.09
N SER A 343 -1.60 11.77 -9.19
CA SER A 343 -1.48 10.51 -8.45
C SER A 343 -2.55 9.50 -8.87
N GLY A 344 -2.25 8.22 -8.72
CA GLY A 344 -3.16 7.11 -8.97
C GLY A 344 -3.43 6.30 -7.70
N HIS A 345 -4.33 5.32 -7.82
CA HIS A 345 -4.81 4.54 -6.67
C HIS A 345 -3.66 3.90 -5.85
N PHE A 346 -2.58 3.47 -6.49
CA PHE A 346 -1.45 2.82 -5.81
C PHE A 346 -0.37 3.77 -5.30
N THR A 347 -0.55 5.10 -5.45
CA THR A 347 0.43 6.13 -5.02
C THR A 347 0.87 5.97 -3.56
N PHE A 348 -0.02 5.51 -2.68
CA PHE A 348 0.25 5.40 -1.25
C PHE A 348 0.81 4.03 -0.82
N THR A 349 1.33 3.26 -1.78
CA THR A 349 1.92 1.93 -1.58
C THR A 349 3.36 1.87 -2.10
N ASP A 350 4.00 0.70 -2.02
CA ASP A 350 5.33 0.47 -2.59
C ASP A 350 5.30 0.27 -4.12
N THR A 351 4.12 0.18 -4.73
CA THR A 351 3.94 -0.13 -6.16
C THR A 351 4.64 0.88 -7.09
N PRO A 352 4.55 2.22 -6.87
CA PRO A 352 5.26 3.17 -7.73
C PRO A 352 6.78 2.98 -7.71
N GLU A 353 7.36 2.77 -6.53
CA GLU A 353 8.83 2.58 -6.39
C GLU A 353 9.32 1.31 -7.09
N ILE A 354 8.58 0.22 -6.97
CA ILE A 354 8.92 -1.05 -7.62
C ILE A 354 8.68 -0.92 -9.13
N GLY A 355 7.57 -0.34 -9.54
CA GLY A 355 7.21 -0.14 -10.95
C GLY A 355 8.25 0.69 -11.70
N GLU A 356 8.62 1.87 -11.18
CA GLU A 356 9.61 2.76 -11.81
C GLU A 356 10.96 2.05 -11.99
N GLN A 357 11.45 1.30 -10.98
CA GLN A 357 12.71 0.55 -11.08
C GLN A 357 12.65 -0.64 -12.06
N LEU A 358 11.45 -1.14 -12.36
CA LEU A 358 11.23 -2.19 -13.36
C LEU A 358 10.85 -1.64 -14.74
N GLY A 359 10.87 -0.31 -14.93
CA GLY A 359 10.52 0.34 -16.18
C GLY A 359 9.01 0.30 -16.50
N LEU A 360 8.17 0.16 -15.48
CA LEU A 360 6.72 0.21 -15.59
C LEU A 360 6.26 1.62 -15.17
N GLU A 361 5.75 2.36 -16.12
CA GLU A 361 5.16 3.68 -15.88
C GLU A 361 3.64 3.59 -15.91
N ASP A 362 2.98 4.33 -15.01
CA ASP A 362 1.53 4.51 -15.05
C ASP A 362 1.23 5.89 -15.64
N PRO A 363 0.80 5.96 -16.91
CA PRO A 363 0.55 7.24 -17.58
C PRO A 363 -0.63 8.00 -16.97
N GLU A 364 -1.52 7.33 -16.22
CA GLU A 364 -2.64 7.96 -15.52
C GLU A 364 -2.24 8.50 -14.14
N ALA A 365 -1.03 8.15 -13.66
CA ALA A 365 -0.48 8.58 -12.38
C ALA A 365 0.96 9.10 -12.53
N PRO A 366 1.17 10.24 -13.23
CA PRO A 366 2.52 10.71 -13.59
C PRO A 366 3.34 11.23 -12.40
N LEU A 367 2.82 11.22 -11.19
CA LEU A 367 3.58 11.57 -9.99
C LEU A 367 4.73 10.57 -9.80
N SER A 368 5.98 11.05 -9.79
CA SER A 368 7.14 10.15 -9.66
C SER A 368 7.09 9.32 -8.37
N ALA A 369 7.67 8.12 -8.41
CA ALA A 369 7.75 7.21 -7.27
C ALA A 369 8.36 7.88 -6.03
N ALA A 370 9.44 8.63 -6.21
CA ALA A 370 10.09 9.37 -5.12
C ALA A 370 9.17 10.41 -4.46
N ARG A 371 8.30 11.10 -5.25
CA ARG A 371 7.31 12.05 -4.70
C ARG A 371 6.18 11.30 -3.99
N SER A 372 5.66 10.23 -4.58
CA SER A 372 4.65 9.35 -3.99
C SER A 372 5.09 8.87 -2.60
N THR A 373 6.31 8.31 -2.51
CA THR A 373 6.91 7.88 -1.24
C THR A 373 7.08 9.03 -0.25
N THR A 374 7.61 10.17 -0.70
CA THR A 374 7.86 11.32 0.17
C THR A 374 6.57 11.87 0.77
N ILE A 375 5.53 12.05 -0.04
CA ILE A 375 4.23 12.57 0.40
C ILE A 375 3.59 11.58 1.39
N THR A 376 3.48 10.30 1.02
CA THR A 376 2.88 9.27 1.87
C THR A 376 3.55 9.22 3.24
N ARG A 377 4.88 9.05 3.28
CA ARG A 377 5.65 8.97 4.52
C ARG A 377 5.53 10.22 5.37
N SER A 378 5.60 11.41 4.74
CA SER A 378 5.60 12.69 5.47
C SER A 378 4.24 12.97 6.11
N TYR A 379 3.14 12.84 5.37
CA TYR A 379 1.82 13.19 5.86
C TYR A 379 1.29 12.17 6.88
N VAL A 380 1.48 10.87 6.63
CA VAL A 380 1.08 9.81 7.58
C VAL A 380 1.90 9.91 8.88
N THR A 381 3.22 10.13 8.79
CA THR A 381 4.07 10.32 9.97
C THR A 381 3.67 11.57 10.75
N ALA A 382 3.46 12.71 10.06
CA ALA A 382 3.06 13.96 10.70
C ALA A 382 1.72 13.80 11.45
N PHE A 383 0.79 13.06 10.87
CA PHE A 383 -0.49 12.76 11.51
C PHE A 383 -0.31 11.93 12.79
N PHE A 384 0.44 10.84 12.75
CA PHE A 384 0.66 10.01 13.94
C PHE A 384 1.54 10.71 14.99
N ASP A 385 2.54 11.50 14.58
CA ASP A 385 3.32 12.32 15.53
C ASP A 385 2.42 13.32 16.27
N ARG A 386 1.46 13.94 15.58
CA ARG A 386 0.47 14.81 16.20
C ARG A 386 -0.47 14.02 17.12
N SER A 387 -1.09 12.98 16.61
CA SER A 387 -2.23 12.31 17.25
C SER A 387 -1.81 11.38 18.38
N LEU A 388 -0.68 10.66 18.24
CA LEU A 388 -0.23 9.69 19.22
C LEU A 388 0.90 10.18 20.12
N ARG A 389 1.56 11.30 19.76
CA ARG A 389 2.71 11.81 20.51
C ARG A 389 2.56 13.27 20.94
N GLY A 390 1.48 13.94 20.54
CA GLY A 390 1.25 15.35 20.85
C GLY A 390 2.29 16.30 20.24
N ARG A 391 2.98 15.90 19.16
CA ARG A 391 3.99 16.73 18.51
C ARG A 391 3.37 17.74 17.56
N PRO A 392 3.92 18.95 17.43
CA PRO A 392 3.47 19.87 16.39
C PRO A 392 3.67 19.30 14.99
N ALA A 393 2.63 19.35 14.14
CA ALA A 393 2.66 18.86 12.77
C ALA A 393 2.29 19.99 11.79
N ARG A 394 3.23 20.92 11.56
CA ARG A 394 3.01 22.09 10.70
C ARG A 394 2.58 21.72 9.29
N LEU A 395 3.03 20.56 8.79
CA LEU A 395 2.68 20.03 7.48
C LEU A 395 1.17 19.82 7.29
N LEU A 396 0.43 19.61 8.39
CA LEU A 396 -1.03 19.39 8.36
C LEU A 396 -1.85 20.68 8.55
N ASN A 397 -1.19 21.85 8.62
CA ASN A 397 -1.90 23.11 8.87
C ASN A 397 -2.31 23.84 7.59
N GLY A 398 -1.75 23.47 6.42
CA GLY A 398 -2.07 24.07 5.13
C GLY A 398 -1.06 23.69 4.05
N PRO A 399 -1.30 24.12 2.80
CA PRO A 399 -0.40 23.87 1.66
C PRO A 399 1.02 24.39 1.91
N THR A 400 2.00 23.69 1.38
CA THR A 400 3.41 24.09 1.49
C THR A 400 4.09 24.11 0.11
N PRO A 401 5.05 25.03 -0.13
CA PRO A 401 5.80 25.03 -1.38
C PRO A 401 6.62 23.75 -1.63
N ALA A 402 6.93 23.00 -0.56
CA ALA A 402 7.65 21.73 -0.65
C ALA A 402 6.78 20.57 -1.17
N ASN A 403 5.47 20.70 -1.06
CA ASN A 403 4.51 19.68 -1.52
C ASN A 403 3.37 20.36 -2.30
N PRO A 404 3.65 20.95 -3.47
CA PRO A 404 2.66 21.68 -4.26
C PRO A 404 1.56 20.76 -4.83
N GLU A 405 1.82 19.46 -4.89
CA GLU A 405 0.85 18.45 -5.35
C GLU A 405 -0.26 18.20 -4.32
N VAL A 406 -0.02 18.48 -3.05
CA VAL A 406 -0.98 18.19 -1.98
C VAL A 406 -1.97 19.33 -1.81
N LEU A 407 -3.21 19.04 -2.10
CA LEU A 407 -4.34 19.95 -1.98
C LEU A 407 -5.05 19.75 -0.64
N PHE A 408 -5.39 20.84 0.02
CA PHE A 408 -6.19 20.82 1.25
C PHE A 408 -7.64 21.07 0.87
N GLN A 409 -8.44 20.01 1.02
CA GLN A 409 -9.88 20.06 0.77
C GLN A 409 -10.59 20.46 2.07
N ARG A 410 -11.61 21.33 1.97
CA ARG A 410 -12.41 21.77 3.14
C ARG A 410 -11.51 22.10 4.36
N PRO A 411 -10.72 23.18 4.29
CA PRO A 411 -9.77 23.60 5.34
C PRO A 411 -10.46 23.99 6.66
#